data_78d8ddd1a973ce51bdd3599cd877fe38
#
_entry.id   78d8ddd1a973ce51bdd3599cd877fe38
#
_cell.length_a   1.000
_cell.length_b   1.000
_cell.length_c   1.000
_cell.angle_alpha   90.00
_cell.angle_beta   90.00
_cell.angle_gamma   90.00
#
_symmetry.space_group_name_H-M   'P 1'
#
loop_
_entity.id
_entity.type
_entity.pdbx_description
1 polymer ?
#
loop_
_entity_poly.entity_id
_entity_poly.type
_entity_poly.pdbx_seq_one_letter_code
_entity_poly.pdbx_strand_id
1 'polypeptide(L)'
;TQSVSWRTDISVKRAIAHLAVANSNGRALKPKTFPALTTAFSSDLNSSHYHTVTFRDLDPETLYVYRVGDGINFTEYFHFKTSSKKPKPFSFIYFGDAQNEVKTHWSRVFREAFRDAPRAAFTLHAGDLVDRKYSDSEWGEWHQGPDWVNGTIPVIATPGNHEYYNYDERSKELYWTDKSSNDIEITMVSVA
;
A
#
# COMPACT_ATOMS: atom_id res chain seq x y z
N THR A 1 13.04 0.79 -9.11
CA THR A 1 11.72 0.17 -9.25
C THR A 1 10.73 0.82 -8.31
N GLN A 2 9.42 0.78 -8.67
CA GLN A 2 8.30 1.13 -7.81
C GLN A 2 7.18 0.14 -8.07
N SER A 3 6.66 -0.47 -7.01
CA SER A 3 5.49 -1.35 -7.10
C SER A 3 4.25 -0.61 -6.63
N VAL A 4 3.11 -0.96 -7.22
CA VAL A 4 1.79 -0.45 -6.87
C VAL A 4 0.85 -1.64 -6.81
N SER A 5 0.14 -1.78 -5.68
CA SER A 5 -0.88 -2.80 -5.50
C SER A 5 -2.22 -2.15 -5.16
N TRP A 6 -3.31 -2.71 -5.66
CA TRP A 6 -4.66 -2.25 -5.35
C TRP A 6 -5.64 -3.40 -5.36
N ARG A 7 -6.77 -3.21 -4.76
CA ARG A 7 -7.83 -4.21 -4.64
C ARG A 7 -9.08 -3.78 -5.40
N THR A 8 -9.76 -4.75 -6.00
CA THR A 8 -11.08 -4.57 -6.64
C THR A 8 -12.00 -5.71 -6.25
N ASP A 9 -13.27 -5.60 -6.60
CA ASP A 9 -14.17 -6.74 -6.59
C ASP A 9 -13.80 -7.78 -7.66
N ILE A 10 -14.45 -8.94 -7.62
CA ILE A 10 -14.15 -10.07 -8.51
C ILE A 10 -14.55 -9.85 -9.98
N SER A 11 -15.25 -8.78 -10.30
CA SER A 11 -15.66 -8.47 -11.69
C SER A 11 -14.46 -8.00 -12.52
N VAL A 12 -13.48 -7.35 -11.90
CA VAL A 12 -12.25 -6.89 -12.55
C VAL A 12 -11.25 -8.04 -12.62
N LYS A 13 -11.29 -8.81 -13.71
CA LYS A 13 -10.41 -9.96 -13.94
C LYS A 13 -9.04 -9.59 -14.50
N ARG A 14 -8.92 -8.43 -15.09
CA ARG A 14 -7.68 -7.89 -15.68
C ARG A 14 -7.60 -6.42 -15.36
N ALA A 15 -6.44 -6.01 -14.94
CA ALA A 15 -6.20 -4.62 -14.61
C ALA A 15 -4.90 -4.13 -15.26
N ILE A 16 -4.80 -2.84 -15.42
CA ILE A 16 -3.65 -2.17 -16.01
C ILE A 16 -3.29 -0.93 -15.20
N ALA A 17 -2.05 -0.52 -15.34
CA ALA A 17 -1.58 0.76 -14.85
C ALA A 17 -1.05 1.62 -16.00
N HIS A 18 -1.22 2.92 -15.89
CA HIS A 18 -0.57 3.91 -16.73
C HIS A 18 0.53 4.61 -15.96
N LEU A 19 1.67 4.84 -16.59
CA LEU A 19 2.79 5.58 -16.00
C LEU A 19 3.34 6.59 -17.00
N ALA A 20 3.61 7.80 -16.55
CA ALA A 20 4.31 8.82 -17.32
C ALA A 20 5.23 9.65 -16.42
N VAL A 21 6.24 10.30 -17.01
CA VAL A 21 6.97 11.36 -16.32
C VAL A 21 6.02 12.55 -16.16
N ALA A 22 5.97 13.09 -14.94
CA ALA A 22 5.14 14.26 -14.65
C ALA A 22 5.62 15.49 -15.45
N ASN A 23 4.66 16.26 -15.94
CA ASN A 23 4.94 17.56 -16.55
C ASN A 23 3.87 18.58 -16.13
N SER A 24 4.14 19.85 -16.34
CA SER A 24 3.25 20.96 -15.99
C SER A 24 1.98 21.02 -16.86
N ASN A 25 1.96 20.32 -17.99
CA ASN A 25 0.82 20.25 -18.88
C ASN A 25 0.24 18.82 -18.89
N GLY A 26 -0.71 18.56 -18.02
CA GLY A 26 -1.36 17.24 -17.90
C GLY A 26 -1.94 16.71 -19.21
N ARG A 27 -2.31 17.56 -20.17
CA ARG A 27 -2.78 17.15 -21.49
C ARG A 27 -1.68 16.60 -22.41
N ALA A 28 -0.42 16.90 -22.09
CA ALA A 28 0.75 16.41 -22.83
C ALA A 28 1.32 15.10 -22.25
N LEU A 29 0.68 14.50 -21.26
CA LEU A 29 1.10 13.20 -20.72
C LEU A 29 1.01 12.14 -21.81
N LYS A 30 2.08 11.36 -21.94
CA LYS A 30 2.15 10.19 -22.84
C LYS A 30 2.38 8.95 -21.98
N PRO A 31 1.33 8.42 -21.35
CA PRO A 31 1.47 7.29 -20.45
C PRO A 31 1.80 6.01 -21.21
N LYS A 32 2.73 5.24 -20.66
CA LYS A 32 2.93 3.84 -21.02
C LYS A 32 1.95 2.98 -20.24
N THR A 33 1.45 1.93 -20.87
CA THR A 33 0.52 0.96 -20.26
C THR A 33 1.29 -0.26 -19.78
N PHE A 34 0.98 -0.70 -18.56
CA PHE A 34 1.57 -1.88 -17.92
C PHE A 34 0.44 -2.82 -17.49
N PRO A 35 0.48 -4.10 -17.88
CA PRO A 35 -0.47 -5.07 -17.34
C PRO A 35 -0.15 -5.34 -15.87
N ALA A 36 -1.18 -5.54 -15.06
CA ALA A 36 -1.03 -5.94 -13.68
C ALA A 36 -1.13 -7.47 -13.53
N LEU A 37 -0.40 -8.02 -12.59
CA LEU A 37 -0.63 -9.36 -12.08
C LEU A 37 -1.92 -9.31 -11.24
N THR A 38 -2.84 -10.21 -11.50
CA THR A 38 -4.10 -10.32 -10.74
C THR A 38 -4.11 -11.62 -9.95
N THR A 39 -4.34 -11.51 -8.65
CA THR A 39 -4.41 -12.64 -7.72
C THR A 39 -5.78 -12.63 -7.04
N ALA A 40 -6.47 -13.76 -7.06
CA ALA A 40 -7.73 -13.92 -6.33
C ALA A 40 -7.45 -13.98 -4.82
N PHE A 41 -8.29 -13.33 -4.04
CA PHE A 41 -8.22 -13.29 -2.60
C PHE A 41 -9.62 -13.50 -2.00
N SER A 42 -9.70 -14.21 -0.88
CA SER A 42 -10.93 -14.38 -0.14
C SER A 42 -10.67 -14.07 1.33
N SER A 43 -11.48 -13.19 1.87
CA SER A 43 -11.42 -12.76 3.27
C SER A 43 -12.65 -13.25 4.04
N ASP A 44 -12.73 -12.87 5.31
CA ASP A 44 -13.90 -13.06 6.16
C ASP A 44 -15.13 -12.26 5.69
N LEU A 45 -14.94 -11.19 4.92
CA LEU A 45 -16.02 -10.34 4.42
C LEU A 45 -16.45 -10.70 2.99
N ASN A 46 -15.50 -10.90 2.07
CA ASN A 46 -15.84 -11.13 0.66
C ASN A 46 -14.67 -11.72 -0.13
N SER A 47 -14.95 -12.08 -1.38
CA SER A 47 -13.94 -12.39 -2.38
C SER A 47 -13.59 -11.15 -3.18
N SER A 48 -12.33 -11.00 -3.54
CA SER A 48 -11.80 -9.84 -4.25
C SER A 48 -10.61 -10.21 -5.14
N HIS A 49 -10.12 -9.28 -5.92
CA HIS A 49 -8.87 -9.40 -6.65
C HIS A 49 -7.87 -8.38 -6.15
N TYR A 50 -6.63 -8.82 -5.91
CA TYR A 50 -5.48 -7.94 -5.78
C TYR A 50 -4.76 -7.85 -7.12
N HIS A 51 -4.38 -6.64 -7.47
CA HIS A 51 -3.65 -6.34 -8.68
C HIS A 51 -2.32 -5.72 -8.30
N THR A 52 -1.24 -6.16 -8.93
CA THR A 52 0.09 -5.61 -8.65
C THR A 52 0.81 -5.31 -9.97
N VAL A 53 1.42 -4.15 -10.05
CA VAL A 53 2.33 -3.76 -11.12
C VAL A 53 3.65 -3.31 -10.53
N THR A 54 4.77 -3.67 -11.18
CA THR A 54 6.09 -3.17 -10.82
C THR A 54 6.67 -2.39 -12.01
N PHE A 55 6.83 -1.10 -11.81
CA PHE A 55 7.52 -0.22 -12.75
C PHE A 55 9.03 -0.39 -12.59
N ARG A 56 9.72 -0.71 -13.67
CA ARG A 56 11.17 -0.94 -13.70
C ARG A 56 11.85 0.12 -14.56
N ASP A 57 13.18 0.21 -14.45
CA ASP A 57 14.03 1.09 -15.27
C ASP A 57 13.60 2.56 -15.20
N LEU A 58 13.26 2.99 -13.99
CA LEU A 58 12.89 4.37 -13.71
C LEU A 58 14.14 5.26 -13.58
N ASP A 59 14.06 6.46 -14.13
CA ASP A 59 15.07 7.47 -13.95
C ASP A 59 15.13 7.94 -12.49
N PRO A 60 16.32 8.18 -11.93
CA PRO A 60 16.45 8.68 -10.57
C PRO A 60 15.96 10.12 -10.44
N GLU A 61 15.61 10.53 -9.24
CA GLU A 61 15.17 11.89 -8.88
C GLU A 61 14.04 12.45 -9.76
N THR A 62 13.26 11.56 -10.38
CA THR A 62 12.24 11.89 -11.36
C THR A 62 10.84 11.75 -10.72
N LEU A 63 10.02 12.76 -10.95
CA LEU A 63 8.62 12.72 -10.56
C LEU A 63 7.82 12.00 -11.66
N TYR A 64 7.16 10.93 -11.28
CA TYR A 64 6.25 10.17 -12.13
C TYR A 64 4.80 10.38 -11.70
N VAL A 65 3.91 10.27 -12.65
CA VAL A 65 2.46 10.15 -12.41
C VAL A 65 1.96 8.81 -12.90
N TYR A 66 1.07 8.22 -12.15
CA TYR A 66 0.45 6.94 -12.51
C TYR A 66 -1.02 6.92 -12.15
N ARG A 67 -1.76 6.03 -12.77
CA ARG A 67 -3.13 5.67 -12.42
C ARG A 67 -3.34 4.19 -12.68
N VAL A 68 -4.31 3.61 -12.02
CA VAL A 68 -4.67 2.19 -12.16
C VAL A 68 -6.12 2.04 -12.56
N GLY A 69 -6.47 0.92 -13.19
CA GLY A 69 -7.83 0.67 -13.62
C GLY A 69 -8.01 -0.65 -14.35
N ASP A 70 -9.21 -0.85 -14.88
CA ASP A 70 -9.62 -2.05 -15.63
C ASP A 70 -9.46 -1.92 -17.16
N GLY A 71 -8.93 -0.77 -17.62
CA GLY A 71 -8.81 -0.41 -19.02
C GLY A 71 -9.95 0.48 -19.54
N ILE A 72 -11.04 0.59 -18.80
CA ILE A 72 -12.19 1.47 -19.10
C ILE A 72 -12.27 2.56 -18.02
N ASN A 73 -12.33 2.14 -16.76
CA ASN A 73 -12.38 3.00 -15.59
C ASN A 73 -11.00 3.12 -14.99
N PHE A 74 -10.63 4.33 -14.59
CA PHE A 74 -9.33 4.61 -13.99
C PHE A 74 -9.50 5.48 -12.74
N THR A 75 -8.56 5.32 -11.81
CA THR A 75 -8.40 6.27 -10.71
C THR A 75 -7.98 7.64 -11.24
N GLU A 76 -7.97 8.63 -10.37
CA GLU A 76 -7.20 9.86 -10.60
C GLU A 76 -5.71 9.53 -10.79
N TYR A 77 -4.93 10.53 -11.21
CA TYR A 77 -3.48 10.40 -11.27
C TYR A 77 -2.86 10.65 -9.90
N PHE A 78 -2.13 9.64 -9.42
CA PHE A 78 -1.22 9.76 -8.30
C PHE A 78 0.18 10.09 -8.80
N HIS A 79 1.05 10.49 -7.91
CA HIS A 79 2.46 10.73 -8.26
C HIS A 79 3.39 10.13 -7.21
N PHE A 80 4.58 9.77 -7.65
CA PHE A 80 5.69 9.42 -6.76
C PHE A 80 6.99 9.94 -7.32
N LYS A 81 7.98 10.16 -6.45
CA LYS A 81 9.31 10.58 -6.85
C LYS A 81 10.32 9.48 -6.59
N THR A 82 11.12 9.16 -7.59
CA THR A 82 12.21 8.20 -7.44
C THR A 82 13.35 8.78 -6.61
N SER A 83 14.06 7.90 -5.90
CA SER A 83 15.21 8.28 -5.08
C SER A 83 16.42 8.69 -5.94
N SER A 84 17.39 9.35 -5.30
CA SER A 84 18.69 9.67 -5.91
C SER A 84 19.57 8.42 -5.98
N LYS A 85 20.37 8.31 -7.04
CA LYS A 85 21.49 7.33 -7.10
C LYS A 85 22.67 7.71 -6.22
N LYS A 86 22.77 8.97 -5.82
CA LYS A 86 23.83 9.46 -4.92
C LYS A 86 23.29 9.57 -3.50
N PRO A 87 24.12 9.33 -2.47
CA PRO A 87 23.71 9.57 -1.09
C PRO A 87 23.23 11.01 -0.91
N LYS A 88 22.02 11.16 -0.39
CA LYS A 88 21.41 12.45 -0.03
C LYS A 88 20.67 12.31 1.28
N PRO A 89 20.65 13.34 2.12
CA PRO A 89 19.77 13.34 3.29
C PRO A 89 18.31 13.18 2.87
N PHE A 90 17.57 12.38 3.62
CA PHE A 90 16.13 12.22 3.48
C PHE A 90 15.49 12.06 4.87
N SER A 91 14.21 12.27 4.95
CA SER A 91 13.39 11.97 6.12
C SER A 91 12.38 10.87 5.77
N PHE A 92 11.97 10.13 6.77
CA PHE A 92 10.89 9.15 6.69
C PHE A 92 10.07 9.21 7.97
N ILE A 93 8.87 8.67 7.94
CA ILE A 93 8.01 8.59 9.12
C ILE A 93 8.04 7.13 9.60
N TYR A 94 8.26 6.96 10.90
CA TYR A 94 8.29 5.65 11.54
C TYR A 94 7.07 5.49 12.45
N PHE A 95 6.37 4.37 12.29
CA PHE A 95 5.22 4.00 13.11
C PHE A 95 5.40 2.59 13.68
N GLY A 96 4.78 2.33 14.80
CA GLY A 96 4.60 1.00 15.39
C GLY A 96 3.22 0.89 16.01
N ASP A 97 2.73 -0.33 16.16
CA ASP A 97 1.53 -0.67 16.93
C ASP A 97 0.29 0.17 16.54
N ALA A 98 -0.01 0.21 15.26
CA ALA A 98 -1.19 0.94 14.75
C ALA A 98 -2.51 0.28 15.13
N GLN A 99 -2.45 -0.98 15.56
CA GLN A 99 -3.60 -1.77 16.02
C GLN A 99 -4.46 -1.04 17.06
N ASN A 100 -5.70 -1.47 17.25
CA ASN A 100 -6.71 -0.91 18.12
C ASN A 100 -7.26 0.46 17.68
N GLU A 101 -8.56 0.49 17.45
CA GLU A 101 -9.30 1.69 17.04
C GLU A 101 -8.63 2.43 15.87
N VAL A 102 -8.16 1.66 14.89
CA VAL A 102 -7.35 2.12 13.77
C VAL A 102 -7.99 3.29 13.05
N LYS A 103 -9.28 3.18 12.75
CA LYS A 103 -10.00 4.25 12.04
C LYS A 103 -10.04 5.57 12.80
N THR A 104 -10.19 5.51 14.12
CA THR A 104 -10.41 6.70 14.94
C THR A 104 -9.11 7.34 15.43
N HIS A 105 -8.08 6.56 15.75
CA HIS A 105 -6.83 7.06 16.29
C HIS A 105 -5.69 7.05 15.27
N TRP A 106 -5.46 5.94 14.58
CA TRP A 106 -4.40 5.81 13.58
C TRP A 106 -4.46 6.90 12.51
N SER A 107 -5.62 7.14 11.93
CA SER A 107 -5.78 8.18 10.89
C SER A 107 -5.38 9.57 11.37
N ARG A 108 -5.59 9.89 12.65
CA ARG A 108 -5.19 11.18 13.24
C ARG A 108 -3.70 11.24 13.48
N VAL A 109 -3.11 10.19 14.06
CA VAL A 109 -1.67 10.11 14.31
C VAL A 109 -0.91 10.21 12.99
N PHE A 110 -1.37 9.49 11.96
CA PHE A 110 -0.77 9.57 10.64
C PHE A 110 -0.82 10.98 10.06
N ARG A 111 -1.96 11.65 10.18
CA ARG A 111 -2.15 13.02 9.67
C ARG A 111 -1.20 14.00 10.36
N GLU A 112 -1.05 13.92 11.67
CA GLU A 112 -0.15 14.77 12.42
C GLU A 112 1.32 14.49 12.05
N ALA A 113 1.72 13.23 11.99
CA ALA A 113 3.08 12.86 11.58
C ALA A 113 3.42 13.34 10.15
N PHE A 114 2.48 13.20 9.22
CA PHE A 114 2.68 13.68 7.86
C PHE A 114 2.70 15.22 7.79
N ARG A 115 1.93 15.92 8.60
CA ARG A 115 2.00 17.39 8.71
C ARG A 115 3.39 17.85 9.14
N ASP A 116 4.01 17.13 10.07
CA ASP A 116 5.34 17.46 10.56
C ASP A 116 6.46 17.07 9.57
N ALA A 117 6.23 16.03 8.76
CA ALA A 117 7.18 15.55 7.76
C ALA A 117 6.56 15.39 6.36
N PRO A 118 6.04 16.45 5.73
CA PRO A 118 5.28 16.37 4.46
C PRO A 118 6.15 16.00 3.26
N ARG A 119 7.47 15.95 3.43
CA ARG A 119 8.44 15.53 2.40
C ARG A 119 9.11 14.21 2.75
N ALA A 120 8.50 13.41 3.62
CA ALA A 120 8.98 12.07 3.91
C ALA A 120 9.09 11.24 2.62
N ALA A 121 10.19 10.52 2.49
CA ALA A 121 10.44 9.69 1.31
C ALA A 121 9.60 8.40 1.32
N PHE A 122 9.26 7.90 2.50
CA PHE A 122 8.43 6.71 2.72
C PHE A 122 7.91 6.69 4.16
N THR A 123 6.97 5.79 4.43
CA THR A 123 6.59 5.41 5.80
C THR A 123 7.12 4.03 6.12
N LEU A 124 7.63 3.84 7.33
CA LEU A 124 8.11 2.57 7.86
C LEU A 124 7.22 2.15 9.03
N HIS A 125 6.68 0.93 8.96
CA HIS A 125 5.80 0.39 9.99
C HIS A 125 6.44 -0.85 10.62
N ALA A 126 6.55 -0.85 11.95
CA ALA A 126 7.28 -1.87 12.71
C ALA A 126 6.39 -3.01 13.22
N GLY A 127 5.32 -3.31 12.51
CA GLY A 127 4.41 -4.41 12.85
C GLY A 127 3.23 -3.99 13.71
N ASP A 128 2.41 -4.98 14.05
CA ASP A 128 1.14 -4.82 14.75
C ASP A 128 0.25 -3.76 14.08
N LEU A 129 0.03 -3.99 12.78
CA LEU A 129 -0.71 -3.06 11.92
C LEU A 129 -2.21 -3.12 12.21
N VAL A 130 -2.69 -4.31 12.53
CA VAL A 130 -4.07 -4.62 12.91
C VAL A 130 -4.08 -5.52 14.13
N ASP A 131 -5.17 -5.52 14.89
CA ASP A 131 -5.31 -6.40 16.06
C ASP A 131 -5.53 -7.86 15.64
N ARG A 132 -6.29 -8.06 14.57
CA ARG A 132 -6.64 -9.40 14.06
C ARG A 132 -6.32 -9.54 12.58
N LYS A 133 -5.23 -10.26 12.28
CA LYS A 133 -4.73 -10.45 10.91
C LYS A 133 -5.73 -10.99 9.89
N TYR A 134 -6.76 -11.69 10.34
CA TYR A 134 -7.81 -12.27 9.49
C TYR A 134 -9.05 -11.37 9.34
N SER A 135 -9.08 -10.24 10.02
CA SER A 135 -10.17 -9.26 9.93
C SER A 135 -9.98 -8.32 8.76
N ASP A 136 -10.69 -8.55 7.66
CA ASP A 136 -10.61 -7.70 6.48
C ASP A 136 -11.11 -6.27 6.76
N SER A 137 -12.01 -6.10 7.73
CA SER A 137 -12.46 -4.77 8.15
C SER A 137 -11.34 -3.96 8.81
N GLU A 138 -10.51 -4.58 9.66
CA GLU A 138 -9.37 -3.89 10.28
C GLU A 138 -8.30 -3.53 9.26
N TRP A 139 -8.01 -4.43 8.31
CA TRP A 139 -7.14 -4.10 7.18
C TRP A 139 -7.71 -2.96 6.34
N GLY A 140 -9.03 -2.95 6.12
CA GLY A 140 -9.71 -1.84 5.45
C GLY A 140 -9.49 -0.51 6.18
N GLU A 141 -9.65 -0.50 7.51
CA GLU A 141 -9.41 0.70 8.32
C GLU A 141 -7.95 1.16 8.28
N TRP A 142 -7.00 0.19 8.35
CA TRP A 142 -5.57 0.49 8.29
C TRP A 142 -5.18 1.15 6.96
N HIS A 143 -5.74 0.67 5.85
CA HIS A 143 -5.50 1.26 4.53
C HIS A 143 -6.22 2.59 4.34
N GLN A 144 -7.46 2.72 4.80
CA GLN A 144 -8.27 3.93 4.64
C GLN A 144 -7.74 5.11 5.47
N GLY A 145 -7.11 4.86 6.61
CA GLY A 145 -6.57 5.90 7.46
C GLY A 145 -5.62 6.85 6.71
N PRO A 146 -4.59 6.35 6.03
CA PRO A 146 -3.62 7.12 5.24
C PRO A 146 -3.87 7.09 3.73
N ASP A 147 -5.04 6.74 3.21
CA ASP A 147 -5.31 6.53 1.77
C ASP A 147 -4.90 7.72 0.91
N TRP A 148 -5.15 8.93 1.38
CA TRP A 148 -4.80 10.21 0.74
C TRP A 148 -3.28 10.42 0.55
N VAL A 149 -2.42 9.64 1.22
CA VAL A 149 -0.96 9.71 1.12
C VAL A 149 -0.38 8.44 0.49
N ASN A 150 -0.94 7.26 0.81
CA ASN A 150 -0.42 5.96 0.37
C ASN A 150 -0.29 5.82 -1.15
N GLY A 151 -1.08 6.59 -1.91
CA GLY A 151 -0.91 6.69 -3.36
C GLY A 151 0.33 7.47 -3.80
N THR A 152 1.01 8.21 -2.91
CA THR A 152 2.06 9.15 -3.28
C THR A 152 3.43 8.87 -2.66
N ILE A 153 3.47 8.24 -1.51
CA ILE A 153 4.74 7.81 -0.89
C ILE A 153 4.74 6.31 -0.61
N PRO A 154 5.88 5.63 -0.77
CA PRO A 154 5.99 4.21 -0.49
C PRO A 154 5.70 3.88 0.97
N VAL A 155 5.02 2.76 1.18
CA VAL A 155 4.79 2.16 2.49
C VAL A 155 5.70 0.94 2.62
N ILE A 156 6.48 0.87 3.69
CA ILE A 156 7.32 -0.27 4.05
C ILE A 156 6.79 -0.78 5.39
N ALA A 157 6.20 -1.96 5.39
CA ALA A 157 5.66 -2.56 6.60
C ALA A 157 6.31 -3.91 6.88
N THR A 158 6.52 -4.21 8.16
CA THR A 158 6.90 -5.54 8.63
C THR A 158 5.75 -6.10 9.46
N PRO A 159 5.54 -7.42 9.46
CA PRO A 159 4.56 -8.02 10.36
C PRO A 159 5.08 -7.98 11.81
N GLY A 160 4.17 -7.73 12.75
CA GLY A 160 4.38 -7.86 14.18
C GLY A 160 3.79 -9.16 14.72
N ASN A 161 3.68 -9.27 16.05
CA ASN A 161 3.14 -10.50 16.63
C ASN A 161 1.65 -10.71 16.30
N HIS A 162 0.86 -9.65 16.16
CA HIS A 162 -0.55 -9.75 15.79
C HIS A 162 -0.76 -10.29 14.37
N GLU A 163 0.18 -10.09 13.45
CA GLU A 163 0.16 -10.70 12.12
C GLU A 163 0.63 -12.16 12.12
N TYR A 164 1.39 -12.61 13.13
CA TYR A 164 1.88 -13.99 13.22
C TYR A 164 1.04 -14.88 14.13
N TYR A 165 0.47 -14.36 15.22
CA TYR A 165 -0.31 -15.17 16.14
C TYR A 165 -1.61 -15.69 15.51
N ASN A 166 -1.90 -16.94 15.77
CA ASN A 166 -3.23 -17.49 15.61
C ASN A 166 -3.86 -17.66 16.99
N TYR A 167 -5.11 -17.25 17.12
CA TYR A 167 -5.93 -17.50 18.28
C TYR A 167 -6.64 -18.83 18.10
N ASP A 168 -6.45 -19.76 19.04
CA ASP A 168 -7.25 -20.98 19.09
C ASP A 168 -8.48 -20.74 19.96
N GLU A 169 -9.64 -20.67 19.33
CA GLU A 169 -10.91 -20.46 20.04
C GLU A 169 -11.24 -21.60 21.02
N ARG A 170 -10.70 -22.82 20.82
CA ARG A 170 -10.94 -23.98 21.69
C ARG A 170 -10.11 -23.90 22.97
N SER A 171 -8.84 -23.61 22.85
CA SER A 171 -7.94 -23.46 23.99
C SER A 171 -8.00 -22.07 24.63
N LYS A 172 -8.50 -21.09 23.90
CA LYS A 172 -8.40 -19.64 24.22
C LYS A 172 -6.96 -19.17 24.42
N GLU A 173 -6.04 -19.79 23.70
CA GLU A 173 -4.61 -19.50 23.76
C GLU A 173 -4.13 -18.93 22.43
N LEU A 174 -3.15 -18.04 22.51
CA LEU A 174 -2.39 -17.54 21.36
C LEU A 174 -1.19 -18.46 21.12
N TYR A 175 -0.96 -18.87 19.90
CA TYR A 175 0.20 -19.68 19.53
C TYR A 175 0.89 -19.18 18.27
N TRP A 176 2.21 -19.35 18.22
CA TRP A 176 2.99 -19.07 17.03
C TRP A 176 2.73 -20.14 15.97
N THR A 177 2.53 -19.72 14.76
CA THR A 177 2.60 -20.64 13.62
C THR A 177 3.95 -20.51 12.95
N ASP A 178 4.68 -21.61 12.88
CA ASP A 178 5.93 -21.71 12.11
C ASP A 178 5.74 -21.57 10.59
N LYS A 179 4.50 -21.49 10.14
CA LYS A 179 4.18 -21.17 8.76
C LYS A 179 4.19 -19.66 8.61
N SER A 180 5.40 -19.12 8.47
CA SER A 180 5.54 -17.87 7.75
C SER A 180 4.82 -18.07 6.41
N SER A 181 3.74 -17.34 6.19
CA SER A 181 3.32 -17.07 4.82
C SER A 181 4.46 -16.22 4.24
N ASN A 182 5.40 -16.90 3.59
CA ASN A 182 6.63 -16.32 3.05
C ASN A 182 6.40 -15.27 1.95
N ASP A 183 5.19 -14.77 1.80
CA ASP A 183 4.79 -14.00 0.63
C ASP A 183 4.01 -12.72 0.99
N ILE A 184 4.33 -12.08 2.11
CA ILE A 184 3.87 -10.70 2.28
C ILE A 184 5.00 -9.78 1.83
N GLU A 185 5.18 -9.70 0.54
CA GLU A 185 5.82 -8.54 -0.07
C GLU A 185 4.83 -7.37 0.04
N ILE A 186 4.83 -6.72 1.22
CA ILE A 186 3.93 -5.58 1.47
C ILE A 186 4.54 -4.36 0.80
N THR A 187 4.30 -4.23 -0.48
CA THR A 187 4.36 -2.93 -1.14
C THR A 187 2.93 -2.52 -1.44
N MET A 188 2.22 -2.10 -0.39
CA MET A 188 0.83 -1.72 -0.55
C MET A 188 0.71 -0.23 -0.74
N VAL A 189 0.26 0.16 -1.92
CA VAL A 189 -0.44 1.41 -2.16
C VAL A 189 -1.91 1.04 -2.23
N SER A 190 -2.67 1.38 -1.21
CA SER A 190 -4.13 1.23 -1.24
C SER A 190 -4.70 2.34 -2.10
N VAL A 191 -5.39 1.95 -3.16
CA VAL A 191 -6.31 2.81 -3.89
C VAL A 191 -7.68 2.20 -3.69
N ALA A 192 -8.50 2.85 -2.88
CA ALA A 192 -9.90 2.49 -2.65
C ALA A 192 -10.76 2.81 -3.85
#